data_4aa2c88cbddc609fc3a4480e24165ae6
#
_entry.id   4aa2c88cbddc609fc3a4480e24165ae6
#
_cell.length_a   1.000
_cell.length_b   1.000
_cell.length_c   1.000
_cell.angle_alpha   90.00
_cell.angle_beta   90.00
_cell.angle_gamma   90.00
#
_symmetry.space_group_name_H-M   'P 1'
#
loop_
_entity.id
_entity.type
_entity.pdbx_description
1 polymer ?
#
loop_
_entity_poly.entity_id
_entity_poly.type
_entity_poly.pdbx_seq_one_letter_code
_entity_poly.pdbx_strand_id
1 'polypeptide(L)'
;MSGQKSFRGLEKDHVLQTQVPLSFMHHIASNYDVVPQQLNPVRGSYLIIARDGLVQEGYIDYFSDFKKSQGFDVVIKPISDSDLEANNIKSFIADQLVSDPMLEYVLLIGDVDGFADIPSYYYGPENDVTDQKYTHLAGDDFIPDLFIGRISVDSSYELAVIMLKI
;
A
#
# COMPACT_ATOMS: atom_id res chain seq x y z
N MET A 1 -37.26 -8.13 -2.58
CA MET A 1 -36.07 -8.58 -3.32
C MET A 1 -34.88 -7.76 -2.83
N SER A 2 -34.15 -8.26 -1.85
CA SER A 2 -32.98 -7.58 -1.30
C SER A 2 -31.77 -7.94 -2.19
N GLY A 3 -31.32 -6.99 -2.98
CA GLY A 3 -30.12 -7.14 -3.76
C GLY A 3 -28.92 -7.15 -2.82
N GLN A 4 -28.37 -8.30 -2.53
CA GLN A 4 -27.07 -8.46 -1.91
C GLN A 4 -26.02 -7.94 -2.89
N LYS A 5 -25.44 -6.79 -2.60
CA LYS A 5 -24.23 -6.32 -3.30
C LYS A 5 -23.08 -7.27 -2.92
N SER A 6 -22.65 -8.11 -3.87
CA SER A 6 -21.46 -8.93 -3.67
C SER A 6 -20.24 -8.03 -3.61
N PHE A 7 -19.39 -8.24 -2.61
CA PHE A 7 -18.02 -7.73 -2.63
C PHE A 7 -17.32 -8.33 -3.86
N ARG A 8 -16.58 -7.50 -4.57
CA ARG A 8 -15.99 -7.84 -5.85
C ARG A 8 -14.97 -8.94 -5.75
N GLY A 9 -15.06 -9.87 -6.69
CA GLY A 9 -14.03 -10.85 -7.00
C GLY A 9 -13.74 -11.92 -5.95
N LEU A 10 -14.20 -11.74 -4.72
CA LEU A 10 -14.07 -12.75 -3.67
C LEU A 10 -15.41 -13.46 -3.50
N GLU A 11 -15.43 -14.75 -3.68
CA GLU A 11 -16.60 -15.56 -3.33
C GLU A 11 -16.88 -15.37 -1.83
N LYS A 12 -18.15 -15.28 -1.48
CA LYS A 12 -18.63 -14.99 -0.12
C LYS A 12 -18.02 -15.89 0.97
N ASP A 13 -17.69 -17.11 0.60
CA ASP A 13 -17.12 -18.11 1.50
C ASP A 13 -15.61 -17.89 1.76
N HIS A 14 -14.90 -17.21 0.86
CA HIS A 14 -13.49 -16.85 1.04
C HIS A 14 -13.30 -15.70 2.05
N VAL A 15 -14.20 -14.72 2.06
CA VAL A 15 -14.15 -13.58 2.99
C VAL A 15 -14.34 -14.02 4.44
N LEU A 16 -15.10 -15.09 4.68
CA LEU A 16 -15.36 -15.61 6.03
C LEU A 16 -14.19 -16.42 6.62
N GLN A 17 -13.23 -16.84 5.80
CA GLN A 17 -12.08 -17.64 6.24
C GLN A 17 -10.75 -16.87 6.23
N THR A 18 -10.72 -15.68 5.65
CA THR A 18 -9.51 -14.88 5.52
C THR A 18 -9.45 -13.84 6.64
N GLN A 19 -8.30 -13.70 7.27
CA GLN A 19 -8.04 -12.58 8.18
C GLN A 19 -8.02 -11.29 7.34
N VAL A 20 -8.80 -10.31 7.75
CA VAL A 20 -8.88 -9.02 7.07
C VAL A 20 -8.47 -7.92 8.04
N PRO A 21 -7.64 -6.96 7.64
CA PRO A 21 -7.25 -5.86 8.49
C PRO A 21 -8.46 -5.10 9.02
N LEU A 22 -8.49 -4.87 10.33
CA LEU A 22 -9.63 -4.26 11.00
C LEU A 22 -9.85 -2.81 10.55
N SER A 23 -8.76 -2.07 10.38
CA SER A 23 -8.79 -0.68 9.91
C SER A 23 -9.36 -0.56 8.51
N PHE A 24 -8.99 -1.48 7.61
CA PHE A 24 -9.53 -1.54 6.26
C PHE A 24 -11.04 -1.82 6.28
N MET A 25 -11.48 -2.79 7.09
CA MET A 25 -12.90 -3.10 7.25
C MET A 25 -13.72 -1.92 7.76
N HIS A 26 -13.20 -1.15 8.71
CA HIS A 26 -13.87 0.06 9.21
C HIS A 26 -14.09 1.14 8.13
N HIS A 27 -13.18 1.23 7.16
CA HIS A 27 -13.27 2.24 6.11
C HIS A 27 -14.20 1.85 4.96
N ILE A 28 -14.30 0.56 4.63
CA ILE A 28 -15.04 0.09 3.46
C ILE A 28 -16.40 -0.50 3.78
N ALA A 29 -16.64 -0.96 5.00
CA ALA A 29 -17.89 -1.62 5.37
C ALA A 29 -18.82 -0.65 6.09
N SER A 30 -19.84 -0.16 5.40
CA SER A 30 -20.91 0.64 6.02
C SER A 30 -21.74 -0.13 7.06
N ASN A 31 -21.59 -1.45 7.16
CA ASN A 31 -22.31 -2.36 8.06
C ASN A 31 -21.33 -3.15 8.92
N TYR A 32 -20.25 -2.54 9.37
CA TYR A 32 -19.19 -3.20 10.13
C TYR A 32 -19.72 -3.97 11.35
N ASP A 33 -20.73 -3.46 12.02
CA ASP A 33 -21.34 -4.10 13.20
C ASP A 33 -21.99 -5.47 12.91
N VAL A 34 -22.20 -5.79 11.63
CA VAL A 34 -22.80 -7.07 11.17
C VAL A 34 -21.73 -8.09 10.81
N VAL A 35 -20.46 -7.67 10.71
CA VAL A 35 -19.34 -8.60 10.48
C VAL A 35 -19.09 -9.36 11.78
N PRO A 36 -19.08 -10.71 11.76
CA PRO A 36 -18.86 -11.49 12.98
C PRO A 36 -17.55 -11.05 13.67
N GLN A 37 -17.65 -10.62 14.90
CA GLN A 37 -16.52 -10.18 15.73
C GLN A 37 -15.53 -11.32 16.11
N GLN A 38 -15.64 -12.46 15.50
CA GLN A 38 -14.73 -13.60 15.66
C GLN A 38 -13.42 -13.46 14.87
N LEU A 39 -13.29 -12.42 14.06
CA LEU A 39 -12.02 -12.07 13.46
C LEU A 39 -11.15 -11.45 14.57
N ASN A 40 -10.17 -12.18 15.06
CA ASN A 40 -9.13 -11.59 15.89
C ASN A 40 -8.58 -10.37 15.16
N PRO A 41 -8.61 -9.17 15.75
CA PRO A 41 -8.07 -7.98 15.10
C PRO A 41 -6.55 -8.17 14.94
N VAL A 42 -6.14 -8.52 13.75
CA VAL A 42 -4.72 -8.58 13.38
C VAL A 42 -4.40 -7.30 12.64
N ARG A 43 -3.25 -6.70 12.93
CA ARG A 43 -2.74 -5.61 12.12
C ARG A 43 -2.46 -6.13 10.71
N GLY A 44 -2.72 -5.31 9.71
CA GLY A 44 -2.41 -5.64 8.33
C GLY A 44 -0.91 -5.60 8.02
N SER A 45 -0.57 -5.89 6.80
CA SER A 45 0.80 -5.79 6.30
C SER A 45 1.07 -4.42 5.69
N TYR A 46 2.33 -4.03 5.71
CA TYR A 46 2.83 -2.74 5.26
C TYR A 46 3.93 -2.96 4.21
N LEU A 47 3.71 -2.49 3.00
CA LEU A 47 4.70 -2.55 1.92
C LEU A 47 5.38 -1.19 1.77
N ILE A 48 6.71 -1.16 1.84
CA ILE A 48 7.53 0.02 1.60
C ILE A 48 8.26 -0.17 0.27
N ILE A 49 8.10 0.77 -0.64
CA ILE A 49 8.75 0.78 -1.96
C ILE A 49 9.68 1.98 -2.03
N ALA A 50 10.96 1.77 -2.33
CA ALA A 50 11.95 2.82 -2.43
C ALA A 50 13.05 2.42 -3.42
N ARG A 51 13.83 3.41 -3.88
CA ARG A 51 15.04 3.16 -4.69
C ARG A 51 16.06 2.34 -3.91
N ASP A 52 16.78 1.46 -4.60
CA ASP A 52 17.85 0.63 -4.04
C ASP A 52 18.85 1.45 -3.20
N GLY A 53 19.25 2.62 -3.71
CA GLY A 53 20.20 3.50 -3.02
C GLY A 53 19.67 3.99 -1.69
N LEU A 54 18.38 4.34 -1.58
CA LEU A 54 17.78 4.78 -0.32
C LEU A 54 17.64 3.63 0.69
N VAL A 55 17.35 2.42 0.19
CA VAL A 55 17.22 1.24 1.06
C VAL A 55 18.56 0.90 1.71
N GLN A 56 19.67 0.99 0.97
CA GLN A 56 21.01 0.66 1.46
C GLN A 56 21.51 1.60 2.58
N GLU A 57 20.96 2.81 2.69
CA GLU A 57 21.33 3.77 3.72
C GLU A 57 20.79 3.44 5.12
N GLY A 58 19.86 2.49 5.24
CA GLY A 58 19.34 1.99 6.53
C GLY A 58 18.31 2.86 7.24
N TYR A 59 17.97 4.05 6.72
CA TYR A 59 16.94 4.91 7.34
C TYR A 59 15.54 4.31 7.24
N ILE A 60 15.28 3.54 6.19
CA ILE A 60 13.99 2.86 5.98
C ILE A 60 13.81 1.74 7.01
N ASP A 61 14.89 1.08 7.42
CA ASP A 61 14.84 0.03 8.44
C ASP A 61 14.31 0.58 9.77
N TYR A 62 14.71 1.79 10.14
CA TYR A 62 14.21 2.45 11.34
C TYR A 62 12.69 2.61 11.32
N PHE A 63 12.13 3.09 10.22
CA PHE A 63 10.68 3.20 10.04
C PHE A 63 9.99 1.83 10.00
N SER A 64 10.60 0.86 9.32
CA SER A 64 10.11 -0.53 9.29
C SER A 64 10.00 -1.10 10.70
N ASP A 65 11.04 -0.96 11.51
CA ASP A 65 11.06 -1.46 12.88
C ASP A 65 10.04 -0.75 13.77
N PHE A 66 9.83 0.55 13.57
CA PHE A 66 8.76 1.29 14.22
C PHE A 66 7.38 0.71 13.85
N LYS A 67 7.11 0.42 12.58
CA LYS A 67 5.84 -0.20 12.14
C LYS A 67 5.69 -1.62 12.68
N LYS A 68 6.75 -2.42 12.67
CA LYS A 68 6.75 -3.76 13.29
C LYS A 68 6.45 -3.70 14.78
N SER A 69 6.97 -2.71 15.50
CA SER A 69 6.66 -2.51 16.91
C SER A 69 5.19 -2.19 17.17
N GLN A 70 4.49 -1.65 16.16
CA GLN A 70 3.05 -1.41 16.18
C GLN A 70 2.22 -2.65 15.78
N GLY A 71 2.86 -3.76 15.44
CA GLY A 71 2.21 -5.03 15.11
C GLY A 71 1.92 -5.24 13.63
N PHE A 72 2.50 -4.43 12.72
CA PHE A 72 2.43 -4.69 11.29
C PHE A 72 3.48 -5.69 10.83
N ASP A 73 3.14 -6.53 9.87
CA ASP A 73 4.13 -7.19 9.04
C ASP A 73 4.64 -6.21 7.98
N VAL A 74 5.97 -6.04 7.87
CA VAL A 74 6.56 -5.04 6.98
C VAL A 74 7.47 -5.69 5.96
N VAL A 75 7.18 -5.42 4.69
CA VAL A 75 8.00 -5.81 3.53
C VAL A 75 8.62 -4.55 2.93
N ILE A 76 9.93 -4.59 2.66
CA ILE A 76 10.63 -3.52 1.93
C ILE A 76 10.97 -4.07 0.53
N LYS A 77 10.51 -3.35 -0.50
CA LYS A 77 10.80 -3.63 -1.90
C LYS A 77 11.75 -2.57 -2.45
N PRO A 78 13.03 -2.87 -2.62
CA PRO A 78 13.92 -2.02 -3.38
C PRO A 78 13.57 -2.04 -4.88
N ILE A 79 13.65 -0.89 -5.53
CA ILE A 79 13.41 -0.71 -6.97
C ILE A 79 14.71 -0.33 -7.65
N SER A 80 15.12 -1.15 -8.63
CA SER A 80 16.24 -0.89 -9.52
C SER A 80 15.81 -0.09 -10.75
N ASP A 81 16.77 0.42 -11.52
CA ASP A 81 16.49 1.15 -12.77
C ASP A 81 15.69 0.33 -13.79
N SER A 82 15.86 -0.99 -13.81
CA SER A 82 15.14 -1.89 -14.72
C SER A 82 13.66 -2.02 -14.40
N ASP A 83 13.27 -1.78 -13.15
CA ASP A 83 11.89 -1.95 -12.65
C ASP A 83 11.19 -0.61 -12.47
N LEU A 84 11.86 0.50 -12.81
CA LEU A 84 11.44 1.87 -12.55
C LEU A 84 10.38 2.36 -13.54
N GLU A 85 9.26 1.67 -13.58
CA GLU A 85 8.07 2.06 -14.34
C GLU A 85 6.82 1.92 -13.47
N ALA A 86 5.90 2.89 -13.57
CA ALA A 86 4.68 2.89 -12.76
C ALA A 86 3.86 1.60 -12.92
N ASN A 87 3.75 1.06 -14.13
CA ASN A 87 3.01 -0.18 -14.35
C ASN A 87 3.70 -1.41 -13.75
N ASN A 88 5.04 -1.46 -13.73
CA ASN A 88 5.78 -2.55 -13.09
C ASN A 88 5.57 -2.51 -11.57
N ILE A 89 5.66 -1.33 -10.97
CA ILE A 89 5.39 -1.14 -9.54
C ILE A 89 3.95 -1.52 -9.21
N LYS A 90 2.99 -1.09 -10.02
CA LYS A 90 1.58 -1.47 -9.82
C LYS A 90 1.37 -2.98 -9.89
N SER A 91 1.96 -3.64 -10.88
CA SER A 91 1.88 -5.10 -11.03
C SER A 91 2.48 -5.80 -9.81
N PHE A 92 3.62 -5.32 -9.31
CA PHE A 92 4.23 -5.85 -8.09
C PHE A 92 3.31 -5.68 -6.86
N ILE A 93 2.66 -4.53 -6.69
CA ILE A 93 1.71 -4.30 -5.59
C ILE A 93 0.52 -5.26 -5.71
N ALA A 94 0.00 -5.47 -6.93
CA ALA A 94 -1.10 -6.41 -7.17
C ALA A 94 -0.71 -7.86 -6.82
N ASP A 95 0.48 -8.29 -7.22
CA ASP A 95 1.02 -9.62 -6.88
C ASP A 95 1.22 -9.79 -5.37
N GLN A 96 1.67 -8.73 -4.68
CA GLN A 96 1.78 -8.72 -3.23
C GLN A 96 0.42 -8.83 -2.55
N LEU A 97 -0.59 -8.11 -3.01
CA LEU A 97 -1.95 -8.20 -2.46
C LEU A 97 -2.56 -9.59 -2.66
N VAL A 98 -2.27 -10.26 -3.78
CA VAL A 98 -2.70 -11.64 -4.02
C VAL A 98 -1.99 -12.63 -3.09
N SER A 99 -0.70 -12.46 -2.87
CA SER A 99 0.11 -13.35 -2.01
C SER A 99 -0.11 -13.09 -0.52
N ASP A 100 -0.41 -11.85 -0.16
CA ASP A 100 -0.70 -11.40 1.20
C ASP A 100 -2.00 -10.58 1.22
N PRO A 101 -3.16 -11.21 1.40
CA PRO A 101 -4.45 -10.53 1.49
C PRO A 101 -4.58 -9.59 2.71
N MET A 102 -3.58 -9.60 3.62
CA MET A 102 -3.50 -8.68 4.75
C MET A 102 -2.76 -7.38 4.39
N LEU A 103 -2.28 -7.23 3.16
CA LEU A 103 -1.65 -5.99 2.70
C LEU A 103 -2.66 -4.84 2.75
N GLU A 104 -2.41 -3.90 3.62
CA GLU A 104 -3.29 -2.76 3.91
C GLU A 104 -2.69 -1.44 3.45
N TYR A 105 -1.38 -1.27 3.65
CA TYR A 105 -0.68 -0.03 3.39
C TYR A 105 0.46 -0.21 2.41
N VAL A 106 0.58 0.72 1.47
CA VAL A 106 1.75 0.92 0.61
C VAL A 106 2.33 2.29 0.87
N LEU A 107 3.63 2.36 1.12
CA LEU A 107 4.38 3.59 1.26
C LEU A 107 5.42 3.68 0.14
N LEU A 108 5.30 4.69 -0.69
CA LEU A 108 6.30 5.07 -1.68
C LEU A 108 7.28 6.05 -1.04
N ILE A 109 8.58 5.76 -1.10
CA ILE A 109 9.63 6.67 -0.60
C ILE A 109 10.47 7.12 -1.78
N GLY A 110 10.32 8.37 -2.15
CA GLY A 110 10.95 9.03 -3.30
C GLY A 110 10.00 10.01 -3.95
N ASP A 111 10.53 10.98 -4.66
CA ASP A 111 9.74 11.91 -5.46
C ASP A 111 9.28 11.25 -6.77
N VAL A 112 8.55 11.97 -7.62
CA VAL A 112 8.07 11.48 -8.92
C VAL A 112 9.14 11.56 -10.00
N ASP A 113 10.14 12.39 -9.78
CA ASP A 113 11.33 12.58 -10.63
C ASP A 113 12.56 12.83 -9.74
N GLY A 114 13.76 12.92 -10.35
CA GLY A 114 15.00 13.19 -9.63
C GLY A 114 15.84 11.94 -9.34
N PHE A 115 16.72 12.03 -8.34
CA PHE A 115 17.68 10.98 -8.02
C PHE A 115 17.03 9.78 -7.30
N ALA A 116 16.05 10.06 -6.45
CA ALA A 116 15.39 9.04 -5.63
C ALA A 116 13.95 8.76 -6.13
N ASP A 117 13.74 8.89 -7.44
CA ASP A 117 12.43 8.84 -8.05
C ASP A 117 11.72 7.49 -7.90
N ILE A 118 10.45 7.57 -7.58
CA ILE A 118 9.46 6.49 -7.73
C ILE A 118 8.37 7.04 -8.64
N PRO A 119 8.27 6.57 -9.89
CA PRO A 119 7.34 7.13 -10.86
C PRO A 119 5.90 7.11 -10.36
N SER A 120 5.08 7.99 -10.91
CA SER A 120 3.67 8.07 -10.61
C SER A 120 2.85 8.10 -11.91
N TYR A 121 1.54 8.20 -11.78
CA TYR A 121 0.64 8.40 -12.90
C TYR A 121 0.30 9.87 -13.04
N TYR A 122 -0.17 10.22 -14.23
CA TYR A 122 -0.60 11.57 -14.53
C TYR A 122 -2.09 11.58 -14.90
N TYR A 123 -2.79 12.64 -14.51
CA TYR A 123 -4.20 12.79 -14.74
C TYR A 123 -4.55 14.21 -15.17
N GLY A 124 -5.58 14.31 -16.04
CA GLY A 124 -6.10 15.59 -16.51
C GLY A 124 -5.23 16.30 -17.55
N PRO A 125 -5.72 17.45 -18.05
CA PRO A 125 -5.03 18.22 -19.09
C PRO A 125 -3.76 18.93 -18.58
N GLU A 126 -3.63 19.11 -17.28
CA GLU A 126 -2.49 19.77 -16.61
C GLU A 126 -1.40 18.78 -16.18
N ASN A 127 -1.60 17.48 -16.45
CA ASN A 127 -0.70 16.40 -16.03
C ASN A 127 -0.47 16.37 -14.51
N ASP A 128 -1.55 16.45 -13.74
CA ASP A 128 -1.47 16.34 -12.30
C ASP A 128 -0.97 14.96 -11.87
N VAL A 129 -0.01 14.94 -10.96
CA VAL A 129 0.56 13.70 -10.42
C VAL A 129 -0.46 13.00 -9.52
N THR A 130 -0.60 11.69 -9.67
CA THR A 130 -1.48 10.89 -8.83
C THR A 130 -0.95 9.49 -8.57
N ASP A 131 -0.91 9.11 -7.30
CA ASP A 131 -0.60 7.74 -6.88
C ASP A 131 -1.87 6.86 -6.76
N GLN A 132 -3.06 7.44 -6.93
CA GLN A 132 -4.33 6.72 -6.80
C GLN A 132 -4.42 5.48 -7.69
N LYS A 133 -3.85 5.50 -8.90
CA LYS A 133 -3.88 4.36 -9.80
C LYS A 133 -3.16 3.11 -9.28
N TYR A 134 -2.24 3.26 -8.33
CA TYR A 134 -1.60 2.13 -7.65
C TYR A 134 -2.55 1.36 -6.74
N THR A 135 -3.66 1.98 -6.33
CA THR A 135 -4.62 1.37 -5.41
C THR A 135 -5.77 0.64 -6.10
N HIS A 136 -5.95 0.83 -7.40
CA HIS A 136 -6.99 0.15 -8.18
C HIS A 136 -6.41 -1.12 -8.79
N LEU A 137 -6.41 -2.21 -8.03
CA LEU A 137 -5.72 -3.47 -8.34
C LEU A 137 -6.68 -4.56 -8.78
N ALA A 138 -7.87 -4.61 -8.19
CA ALA A 138 -8.89 -5.60 -8.47
C ALA A 138 -10.20 -4.96 -8.95
N GLY A 139 -10.88 -5.62 -9.88
CA GLY A 139 -12.16 -5.14 -10.40
C GLY A 139 -12.02 -3.98 -11.39
N ASP A 140 -13.15 -3.32 -11.67
CA ASP A 140 -13.27 -2.24 -12.67
C ASP A 140 -14.00 -1.04 -12.08
N ASP A 141 -13.68 -0.69 -10.82
CA ASP A 141 -14.27 0.44 -10.11
C ASP A 141 -13.24 1.48 -9.62
N PHE A 142 -13.76 2.49 -8.94
CA PHE A 142 -12.98 3.59 -8.38
C PHE A 142 -12.71 3.43 -6.87
N ILE A 143 -13.02 2.26 -6.28
CA ILE A 143 -12.78 2.01 -4.86
C ILE A 143 -11.35 1.50 -4.71
N PRO A 144 -10.53 2.16 -3.88
CA PRO A 144 -9.17 1.67 -3.60
C PRO A 144 -9.20 0.31 -2.89
N ASP A 145 -8.29 -0.59 -3.28
CA ASP A 145 -8.13 -1.90 -2.66
C ASP A 145 -7.20 -1.86 -1.43
N LEU A 146 -6.40 -0.78 -1.30
CA LEU A 146 -5.47 -0.56 -0.19
C LEU A 146 -5.21 0.94 0.01
N PHE A 147 -4.55 1.29 1.11
CA PHE A 147 -4.11 2.67 1.37
C PHE A 147 -2.72 2.91 0.79
N ILE A 148 -2.54 4.06 0.16
CA ILE A 148 -1.23 4.47 -0.35
C ILE A 148 -0.85 5.84 0.18
N GLY A 149 0.44 6.02 0.45
CA GLY A 149 1.03 7.31 0.77
C GLY A 149 2.41 7.43 0.16
N ARG A 150 2.90 8.67 0.06
CA ARG A 150 4.24 8.98 -0.44
C ARG A 150 4.99 9.86 0.55
N ILE A 151 6.25 9.56 0.75
CA ILE A 151 7.24 10.45 1.34
C ILE A 151 8.09 10.95 0.19
N SER A 152 7.80 12.17 -0.31
CA SER A 152 8.58 12.81 -1.36
C SER A 152 9.93 13.25 -0.80
N VAL A 153 10.99 12.61 -1.27
CA VAL A 153 12.38 12.92 -0.95
C VAL A 153 13.23 12.68 -2.19
N ASP A 154 14.24 13.51 -2.35
CA ASP A 154 15.17 13.42 -3.47
C ASP A 154 16.60 13.03 -3.04
N SER A 155 16.78 12.81 -1.75
CA SER A 155 18.07 12.41 -1.18
C SER A 155 17.93 11.61 0.12
N SER A 156 18.98 10.87 0.44
CA SER A 156 19.10 10.15 1.73
C SER A 156 19.11 11.13 2.93
N TYR A 157 19.63 12.34 2.73
CA TYR A 157 19.63 13.36 3.77
C TYR A 157 18.21 13.84 4.12
N GLU A 158 17.37 14.10 3.12
CA GLU A 158 15.96 14.47 3.34
C GLU A 158 15.20 13.35 4.02
N LEU A 159 15.42 12.11 3.56
CA LEU A 159 14.84 10.92 4.19
C LEU A 159 15.24 10.82 5.66
N ALA A 160 16.54 10.97 5.98
CA ALA A 160 17.03 10.95 7.35
C ALA A 160 16.34 12.01 8.23
N VAL A 161 16.19 13.24 7.73
CA VAL A 161 15.52 14.33 8.46
C VAL A 161 14.05 14.00 8.77
N ILE A 162 13.36 13.34 7.84
CA ILE A 162 11.96 12.94 8.03
C ILE A 162 11.89 11.80 9.05
N MET A 163 12.72 10.75 8.89
CA MET A 163 12.72 9.59 9.75
C MET A 163 13.08 9.92 11.21
N LEU A 164 13.91 10.92 11.45
CA LEU A 164 14.23 11.40 12.80
C LEU A 164 13.06 12.11 13.52
N LYS A 165 11.96 12.41 12.83
CA LYS A 165 10.78 13.06 13.40
C LYS A 165 9.65 12.07 13.74
N ILE A 166 9.82 10.82 13.37
CA ILE A 166 8.88 9.73 13.62
C ILE A 166 9.27 8.99 14.90
#